data_b0026a3760d1348ce3d7fc1aa091f3ec
#
_entry.id   b0026a3760d1348ce3d7fc1aa091f3ec
#
_cell.length_a   1.000
_cell.length_b   1.000
_cell.length_c   1.000
_cell.angle_alpha   90.00
_cell.angle_beta   90.00
_cell.angle_gamma   90.00
#
_symmetry.space_group_name_H-M   'P 1'
#
loop_
_entity.id
_entity.type
_entity.pdbx_description
1 polymer ?
#
loop_
_entity_poly.entity_id
_entity_poly.type
_entity_poly.pdbx_seq_one_letter_code
_entity_poly.pdbx_strand_id
1 'polypeptide(L)'
;MPSGDAGYGLDAIVDVSPLSEGQRTDLKRIVQRARSICGYGFGVYVGPLENGRDTAVAQHATLVDPASAVLVAVDPSKHAIEIVTGVNAFTTLDNRACELAALAMKSCFGADDLVGGIREGVNLLAEHARAPKVLHLDEN
;
A
#
# COMPACT_ATOMS: atom_id res chain seq x y z
N MET A 1 8.95 9.34 22.50
CA MET A 1 8.95 9.41 21.90
C MET A 1 9.15 9.33 21.36
N PRO A 2 9.31 9.17 21.16
CA PRO A 2 9.58 9.13 20.40
C PRO A 2 9.22 9.07 19.57
N SER A 3 9.23 9.24 19.40
CA SER A 3 8.87 9.33 18.64
C SER A 3 8.68 8.87 17.86
N GLY A 4 9.04 8.40 18.14
CA GLY A 4 9.30 7.59 17.38
C GLY A 4 8.45 7.52 16.47
N ASP A 5 8.10 7.51 16.86
CA ASP A 5 7.26 7.58 16.18
C ASP A 5 7.45 7.81 14.96
N ALA A 6 8.39 8.30 14.83
CA ALA A 6 8.74 8.65 13.58
C ALA A 6 8.47 7.58 12.63
N GLY A 7 8.71 6.50 12.94
CA GLY A 7 8.56 5.53 11.95
C GLY A 7 7.16 5.27 11.63
N TYR A 8 6.34 5.98 12.32
CA TYR A 8 5.05 5.62 12.19
C TYR A 8 4.46 5.74 10.91
N GLY A 9 4.77 6.70 10.20
CA GLY A 9 4.15 6.91 8.94
C GLY A 9 4.46 5.80 7.97
N LEU A 10 5.48 5.03 8.29
CA LEU A 10 5.90 4.02 7.37
C LEU A 10 4.99 2.82 7.35
N ASP A 11 4.27 2.61 8.44
CA ASP A 11 3.37 1.49 8.49
C ASP A 11 2.01 2.00 8.91
N ALA A 12 1.60 3.11 8.35
CA ALA A 12 0.35 3.75 8.68
C ALA A 12 -0.84 2.89 8.28
N ILE A 13 -1.61 2.50 9.26
CA ILE A 13 -2.84 1.76 9.01
C ILE A 13 -3.99 2.60 9.56
N VAL A 14 -4.87 3.04 8.67
CA VAL A 14 -6.02 3.80 9.07
C VAL A 14 -7.24 2.96 8.78
N ASP A 15 -7.97 2.55 9.81
CA ASP A 15 -9.18 1.76 9.60
C ASP A 15 -10.37 2.47 10.18
N VAL A 16 -11.15 3.08 9.33
CA VAL A 16 -12.41 3.67 9.73
C VAL A 16 -13.42 2.54 9.86
N SER A 17 -13.31 1.52 9.01
CA SER A 17 -14.08 0.30 9.19
C SER A 17 -13.34 -0.58 10.15
N PRO A 18 -14.00 -1.10 11.16
CA PRO A 18 -13.30 -1.83 12.21
C PRO A 18 -12.52 -3.03 11.73
N LEU A 19 -11.28 -3.13 12.16
CA LEU A 19 -10.46 -4.30 11.95
C LEU A 19 -10.13 -4.89 13.31
N SER A 20 -9.92 -6.19 13.35
CA SER A 20 -9.50 -6.81 14.61
C SER A 20 -8.05 -6.44 14.86
N GLU A 21 -7.61 -6.63 16.10
CA GLU A 21 -6.23 -6.38 16.42
C GLU A 21 -5.29 -7.28 15.64
N GLY A 22 -5.68 -8.52 15.41
CA GLY A 22 -4.90 -9.44 14.61
C GLY A 22 -4.77 -8.97 13.19
N GLN A 23 -5.84 -8.46 12.62
CA GLN A 23 -5.81 -7.95 11.26
C GLN A 23 -4.89 -6.73 11.18
N ARG A 24 -4.98 -5.81 12.14
CA ARG A 24 -4.10 -4.65 12.13
C ARG A 24 -2.64 -5.05 12.26
N THR A 25 -2.35 -6.01 13.12
CA THR A 25 -0.99 -6.49 13.30
C THR A 25 -0.47 -7.11 12.00
N ASP A 26 -1.29 -7.88 11.33
CA ASP A 26 -0.90 -8.49 10.07
C ASP A 26 -0.61 -7.42 9.03
N LEU A 27 -1.44 -6.40 8.94
CA LEU A 27 -1.23 -5.33 7.98
C LEU A 27 0.06 -4.57 8.27
N LYS A 28 0.37 -4.33 9.54
CA LYS A 28 1.62 -3.68 9.89
C LYS A 28 2.82 -4.48 9.42
N ARG A 29 2.77 -5.79 9.60
CA ARG A 29 3.87 -6.63 9.13
C ARG A 29 4.01 -6.60 7.63
N ILE A 30 2.87 -6.59 6.94
CA ILE A 30 2.86 -6.57 5.48
C ILE A 30 3.51 -5.31 4.96
N VAL A 31 3.15 -4.15 5.51
CA VAL A 31 3.72 -2.90 5.02
C VAL A 31 5.19 -2.75 5.41
N GLN A 32 5.59 -3.24 6.57
CA GLN A 32 6.98 -3.20 6.97
C GLN A 32 7.83 -4.07 6.07
N ARG A 33 7.33 -5.25 5.74
CA ARG A 33 8.05 -6.13 4.85
C ARG A 33 8.19 -5.52 3.47
N ALA A 34 7.11 -4.90 2.97
CA ALA A 34 7.14 -4.29 1.66
C ALA A 34 8.20 -3.20 1.59
N ARG A 35 8.29 -2.39 2.65
CA ARG A 35 9.29 -1.36 2.68
C ARG A 35 10.70 -1.95 2.65
N SER A 36 10.90 -3.05 3.35
CA SER A 36 12.20 -3.72 3.34
C SER A 36 12.57 -4.20 1.95
N ILE A 37 11.58 -4.60 1.17
CA ILE A 37 11.81 -5.12 -0.16
C ILE A 37 12.16 -4.02 -1.16
N CYS A 38 11.43 -2.92 -1.13
CA CYS A 38 11.56 -1.92 -2.19
C CYS A 38 12.00 -0.54 -1.74
N GLY A 39 11.98 -0.27 -0.46
CA GLY A 39 12.43 1.02 0.06
C GLY A 39 11.35 2.10 0.11
N TYR A 40 10.22 1.94 -0.55
CA TYR A 40 9.15 2.91 -0.46
C TYR A 40 8.31 2.65 0.79
N GLY A 41 7.76 3.71 1.38
CA GLY A 41 6.83 3.55 2.48
C GLY A 41 5.49 3.07 1.96
N PHE A 42 4.77 2.31 2.77
CA PHE A 42 3.43 1.88 2.41
C PHE A 42 2.45 2.24 3.52
N GLY A 43 1.28 2.65 3.14
CA GLY A 43 0.19 2.87 4.08
C GLY A 43 -1.05 2.14 3.59
N VAL A 44 -1.94 1.85 4.50
CA VAL A 44 -3.20 1.17 4.19
C VAL A 44 -4.35 1.96 4.81
N TYR A 45 -5.37 2.22 4.03
CA TYR A 45 -6.58 2.84 4.51
C TYR A 45 -7.73 1.87 4.25
N VAL A 46 -8.50 1.56 5.28
CA VAL A 46 -9.68 0.71 5.14
C VAL A 46 -10.87 1.51 5.63
N GLY A 47 -11.75 1.89 4.76
CA GLY A 47 -12.90 2.70 5.13
C GLY A 47 -13.58 3.29 3.91
N PRO A 48 -14.55 4.16 4.13
CA PRO A 48 -15.31 4.73 3.03
C PRO A 48 -14.44 5.57 2.10
N LEU A 49 -14.58 5.33 0.82
CA LEU A 49 -13.95 6.17 -0.20
C LEU A 49 -15.05 7.01 -0.78
N GLU A 50 -15.52 7.99 0.01
CA GLU A 50 -16.69 8.77 -0.35
C GLU A 50 -16.54 9.52 -1.66
N ASN A 51 -15.37 10.04 -1.91
CA ASN A 51 -15.09 10.71 -3.16
C ASN A 51 -14.13 9.89 -4.01
N GLY A 52 -14.17 8.59 -3.85
CA GLY A 52 -13.36 7.67 -4.66
C GLY A 52 -11.88 7.95 -4.53
N ARG A 53 -11.26 8.16 -5.67
CA ARG A 53 -9.83 8.38 -5.70
C ARG A 53 -9.42 9.65 -4.95
N ASP A 54 -10.26 10.68 -4.92
CA ASP A 54 -9.91 11.91 -4.21
C ASP A 54 -9.75 11.65 -2.71
N THR A 55 -10.58 10.78 -2.16
CA THR A 55 -10.43 10.41 -0.74
C THR A 55 -9.11 9.70 -0.53
N ALA A 56 -8.75 8.79 -1.42
CA ALA A 56 -7.49 8.07 -1.30
C ALA A 56 -6.30 9.02 -1.44
N VAL A 57 -6.36 9.97 -2.34
CA VAL A 57 -5.28 10.94 -2.51
C VAL A 57 -5.11 11.76 -1.25
N ALA A 58 -6.21 12.17 -0.62
CA ALA A 58 -6.13 12.94 0.62
C ALA A 58 -5.48 12.12 1.74
N GLN A 59 -5.80 10.83 1.80
CA GLN A 59 -5.20 9.97 2.82
C GLN A 59 -3.71 9.75 2.53
N HIS A 60 -3.35 9.62 1.27
CA HIS A 60 -1.95 9.45 0.88
C HIS A 60 -1.13 10.66 1.33
N ALA A 61 -1.70 11.84 1.23
CA ALA A 61 -0.98 13.07 1.59
C ALA A 61 -0.63 13.13 3.07
N THR A 62 -1.27 12.33 3.91
CA THR A 62 -0.97 12.32 5.33
C THR A 62 0.18 11.41 5.70
N LEU A 63 0.70 10.63 4.76
CA LEU A 63 1.77 9.71 5.06
C LEU A 63 3.09 10.47 5.24
N VAL A 64 4.02 9.85 5.94
CA VAL A 64 5.35 10.42 6.08
C VAL A 64 6.04 10.31 4.74
N ASP A 65 6.61 11.39 4.27
CA ASP A 65 7.30 11.43 2.98
C ASP A 65 6.40 10.89 1.86
N PRO A 66 5.26 11.52 1.61
CA PRO A 66 4.31 10.97 0.65
C PRO A 66 4.89 10.84 -0.76
N ALA A 67 5.87 11.66 -1.12
CA ALA A 67 6.46 11.54 -2.45
C ALA A 67 7.08 10.16 -2.67
N SER A 68 7.54 9.52 -1.61
CA SER A 68 8.16 8.20 -1.70
C SER A 68 7.30 7.14 -1.03
N ALA A 69 6.00 7.33 -1.04
CA ALA A 69 5.09 6.41 -0.36
C ALA A 69 3.97 5.95 -1.27
N VAL A 70 3.43 4.80 -0.95
CA VAL A 70 2.33 4.18 -1.68
C VAL A 70 1.20 3.95 -0.70
N LEU A 71 -0.01 4.35 -1.06
CA LEU A 71 -1.19 4.05 -0.25
C LEU A 71 -2.06 3.04 -0.96
N VAL A 72 -2.48 2.02 -0.23
CA VAL A 72 -3.48 1.08 -0.70
C VAL A 72 -4.75 1.36 0.08
N ALA A 73 -5.78 1.86 -0.60
CA ALA A 73 -7.03 2.23 0.03
C ALA A 73 -8.14 1.29 -0.42
N VAL A 74 -8.91 0.83 0.53
CA VAL A 74 -9.97 -0.14 0.27
C VAL A 74 -11.26 0.29 0.96
N ASP A 75 -12.34 0.30 0.20
CA ASP A 75 -13.68 0.50 0.75
C ASP A 75 -14.40 -0.83 0.67
N PRO A 76 -14.47 -1.58 1.78
CA PRO A 76 -15.08 -2.91 1.72
C PRO A 76 -16.53 -2.90 1.34
N SER A 77 -17.27 -1.86 1.71
CA SER A 77 -18.69 -1.82 1.42
C SER A 77 -18.98 -1.65 -0.06
N LYS A 78 -18.08 -1.05 -0.79
CA LYS A 78 -18.26 -0.84 -2.22
C LYS A 78 -17.34 -1.73 -3.04
N HIS A 79 -16.51 -2.52 -2.40
CA HIS A 79 -15.49 -3.34 -3.04
C HIS A 79 -14.60 -2.45 -3.92
N ALA A 80 -14.36 -1.23 -3.47
CA ALA A 80 -13.54 -0.28 -4.23
C ALA A 80 -12.11 -0.29 -3.73
N ILE A 81 -11.17 -0.17 -4.65
CA ILE A 81 -9.76 -0.16 -4.35
C ILE A 81 -9.14 1.02 -5.07
N GLU A 82 -8.30 1.78 -4.36
CA GLU A 82 -7.52 2.83 -4.98
C GLU A 82 -6.08 2.70 -4.50
N ILE A 83 -5.14 2.79 -5.43
CA ILE A 83 -3.74 2.75 -5.09
C ILE A 83 -3.14 4.08 -5.53
N VAL A 84 -2.53 4.80 -4.59
CA VAL A 84 -1.98 6.12 -4.85
C VAL A 84 -0.48 6.06 -4.62
N THR A 85 0.31 6.45 -5.62
CA THR A 85 1.75 6.46 -5.50
C THR A 85 2.25 7.88 -5.50
N GLY A 86 3.22 8.16 -4.64
CA GLY A 86 3.87 9.46 -4.65
C GLY A 86 4.73 9.63 -5.89
N VAL A 87 5.15 10.84 -6.16
CA VAL A 87 5.85 11.15 -7.39
C VAL A 87 7.11 10.33 -7.58
N ASN A 88 7.84 10.04 -6.50
CA ASN A 88 9.05 9.24 -6.61
C ASN A 88 8.74 7.77 -6.86
N ALA A 89 7.72 7.27 -6.20
CA ALA A 89 7.34 5.87 -6.36
C ALA A 89 6.75 5.59 -7.73
N PHE A 90 6.11 6.59 -8.32
CA PHE A 90 5.47 6.42 -9.61
C PHE A 90 6.47 6.09 -10.71
N THR A 91 7.71 6.48 -10.55
CA THR A 91 8.72 6.16 -11.56
C THR A 91 8.88 4.66 -11.73
N THR A 92 8.59 3.89 -10.68
CA THR A 92 8.69 2.44 -10.73
C THR A 92 7.31 1.80 -10.77
N LEU A 93 6.38 2.36 -10.02
CA LEU A 93 5.03 1.81 -9.91
C LEU A 93 4.07 2.68 -10.69
N ASP A 94 4.03 2.45 -11.99
CA ASP A 94 3.18 3.23 -12.87
C ASP A 94 1.73 2.73 -12.79
N ASN A 95 0.88 3.30 -13.62
CA ASN A 95 -0.54 2.95 -13.60
C ASN A 95 -0.79 1.49 -13.86
N ARG A 96 0.01 0.90 -14.76
CA ARG A 96 -0.20 -0.50 -15.09
C ARG A 96 0.12 -1.41 -13.91
N ALA A 97 1.20 -1.12 -13.20
CA ALA A 97 1.55 -1.92 -12.03
C ALA A 97 0.44 -1.83 -10.98
N CYS A 98 -0.10 -0.62 -10.79
CA CYS A 98 -1.15 -0.43 -9.81
C CYS A 98 -2.45 -1.15 -10.23
N GLU A 99 -2.75 -1.14 -11.51
CA GLU A 99 -3.94 -1.83 -11.99
C GLU A 99 -3.83 -3.34 -11.79
N LEU A 100 -2.66 -3.89 -12.03
CA LEU A 100 -2.47 -5.33 -11.85
C LEU A 100 -2.59 -5.72 -10.38
N ALA A 101 -2.05 -4.89 -9.49
CA ALA A 101 -2.17 -5.15 -8.06
C ALA A 101 -3.62 -5.07 -7.62
N ALA A 102 -4.36 -4.06 -8.09
CA ALA A 102 -5.76 -3.91 -7.72
C ALA A 102 -6.59 -5.10 -8.21
N LEU A 103 -6.27 -5.61 -9.39
CA LEU A 103 -6.99 -6.76 -9.93
C LEU A 103 -6.77 -8.00 -9.06
N ALA A 104 -5.54 -8.22 -8.62
CA ALA A 104 -5.24 -9.36 -7.76
C ALA A 104 -5.97 -9.24 -6.42
N MET A 105 -6.07 -8.01 -5.90
CA MET A 105 -6.76 -7.78 -4.65
C MET A 105 -8.24 -8.10 -4.78
N LYS A 106 -8.84 -7.76 -5.91
CA LYS A 106 -10.27 -8.01 -6.10
C LYS A 106 -10.60 -9.49 -6.04
N SER A 107 -9.71 -10.33 -6.53
CA SER A 107 -9.92 -11.77 -6.47
C SER A 107 -10.06 -12.24 -5.03
N CYS A 108 -9.20 -11.77 -4.15
CA CYS A 108 -9.24 -12.16 -2.75
C CYS A 108 -10.47 -11.60 -2.05
N PHE A 109 -10.87 -10.38 -2.42
CA PHE A 109 -12.03 -9.79 -1.80
C PHE A 109 -13.29 -10.56 -2.17
N GLY A 110 -13.31 -11.12 -3.37
CA GLY A 110 -14.44 -11.96 -3.77
C GLY A 110 -14.55 -13.19 -2.91
N ALA A 111 -13.46 -13.62 -2.30
CA ALA A 111 -13.44 -14.75 -1.37
C ALA A 111 -13.55 -14.27 0.07
N ASP A 112 -13.85 -12.99 0.29
CA ASP A 112 -14.06 -12.44 1.62
C ASP A 112 -12.78 -12.43 2.46
N ASP A 113 -11.65 -12.23 1.82
CA ASP A 113 -10.35 -12.23 2.49
C ASP A 113 -9.70 -10.86 2.34
N LEU A 114 -10.11 -9.93 3.18
CA LEU A 114 -9.62 -8.56 3.11
C LEU A 114 -8.11 -8.47 3.32
N VAL A 115 -7.62 -9.05 4.39
CA VAL A 115 -6.19 -8.95 4.71
C VAL A 115 -5.36 -9.67 3.65
N GLY A 116 -5.82 -10.84 3.22
CA GLY A 116 -5.12 -11.57 2.17
C GLY A 116 -5.07 -10.79 0.87
N GLY A 117 -6.14 -10.08 0.55
CA GLY A 117 -6.17 -9.25 -0.64
C GLY A 117 -5.18 -8.11 -0.55
N ILE A 118 -5.14 -7.41 0.58
CA ILE A 118 -4.20 -6.33 0.77
C ILE A 118 -2.78 -6.87 0.71
N ARG A 119 -2.54 -8.01 1.34
CA ARG A 119 -1.22 -8.63 1.30
C ARG A 119 -0.79 -8.90 -0.14
N GLU A 120 -1.69 -9.46 -0.92
CA GLU A 120 -1.37 -9.78 -2.31
C GLU A 120 -1.02 -8.52 -3.08
N GLY A 121 -1.82 -7.48 -2.94
CA GLY A 121 -1.57 -6.23 -3.65
C GLY A 121 -0.27 -5.57 -3.23
N VAL A 122 -0.03 -5.48 -1.94
CA VAL A 122 1.19 -4.85 -1.42
C VAL A 122 2.42 -5.63 -1.86
N ASN A 123 2.34 -6.97 -1.80
CA ASN A 123 3.47 -7.78 -2.22
C ASN A 123 3.76 -7.64 -3.71
N LEU A 124 2.74 -7.58 -4.54
CA LEU A 124 2.94 -7.39 -5.96
C LEU A 124 3.60 -6.04 -6.23
N LEU A 125 3.16 -5.00 -5.55
CA LEU A 125 3.74 -3.68 -5.73
C LEU A 125 5.20 -3.66 -5.25
N ALA A 126 5.45 -4.25 -4.10
CA ALA A 126 6.81 -4.25 -3.56
C ALA A 126 7.77 -5.03 -4.46
N GLU A 127 7.33 -6.16 -4.98
CA GLU A 127 8.19 -6.94 -5.86
C GLU A 127 8.41 -6.23 -7.19
N HIS A 128 7.39 -5.56 -7.69
CA HIS A 128 7.53 -4.82 -8.93
C HIS A 128 8.51 -3.65 -8.75
N ALA A 129 8.49 -3.05 -7.59
CA ALA A 129 9.37 -1.92 -7.30
C ALA A 129 10.75 -2.36 -6.82
N ARG A 130 10.93 -3.64 -6.57
CA ARG A 130 12.20 -4.15 -6.16
C ARG A 130 13.18 -3.84 -7.24
N ALA A 131 14.23 -3.29 -6.84
CA ALA A 131 15.05 -2.70 -7.77
C ALA A 131 15.59 -3.55 -8.83
N PRO A 132 15.60 -3.04 -9.99
CA PRO A 132 16.25 -3.67 -11.10
C PRO A 132 17.72 -3.40 -11.02
N LYS A 133 18.21 -2.81 -9.96
CA LYS A 133 19.58 -2.55 -9.85
C LYS A 133 20.44 -3.74 -10.08
N VAL A 134 19.92 -4.88 -9.87
CA VAL A 134 20.66 -6.06 -10.13
C VAL A 134 21.11 -6.12 -11.54
N LEU A 135 20.28 -5.59 -12.41
CA LEU A 135 20.59 -5.66 -13.79
C LEU A 135 21.77 -4.84 -14.15
N HIS A 136 22.00 -3.79 -13.42
CA HIS A 136 23.08 -2.98 -13.80
C HIS A 136 24.34 -3.63 -13.61
N LEU A 137 24.41 -4.47 -12.65
CA LEU A 137 25.67 -5.05 -12.35
C LEU A 137 26.14 -5.86 -13.47
N ASP A 138 25.23 -6.37 -14.17
CA ASP A 138 25.63 -7.22 -15.21
C ASP A 138 26.34 -6.61 -16.26
N GLU A 139 26.00 -5.49 -16.45
CA GLU A 139 26.59 -4.85 -17.49
C GLU A 139 27.88 -4.69 -17.46
N ASN A 140 28.39 -4.88 -16.59
CA ASN A 140 29.72 -4.54 -16.59
C ASN A 140 30.50 -5.50 -16.48
#